data_42b190a28d89354ed63122bb77ee55bf
#
_entry.id   42b190a28d89354ed63122bb77ee55bf
#
_cell.length_a   1.000
_cell.length_b   1.000
_cell.length_c   1.000
_cell.angle_alpha   90.00
_cell.angle_beta   90.00
_cell.angle_gamma   90.00
#
_symmetry.space_group_name_H-M   'P 1'
#
loop_
_entity.id
_entity.type
_entity.pdbx_description
1 polymer ?
#
loop_
_entity_poly.entity_id
_entity_poly.type
_entity_poly.pdbx_seq_one_letter_code
_entity_poly.pdbx_strand_id
1 'polypeptide(L)'
;LDTDRQSVSREGLGFVALTNREFRLLQYLLANAGRVVSNEQVTIHVWGHHGIGDRTLLKQLVHRLRQKIEPNPTEPQYLVTIPSVGYMLQPNGTN
;
A
#
# COMPACT_ATOMS: atom_id res chain seq x y z
N LEU A 1 -5.58 -1.89 10.60
CA LEU A 1 -5.83 -2.99 9.66
C LEU A 1 -6.53 -4.13 10.38
N ASP A 2 -7.71 -4.48 9.89
CA ASP A 2 -8.49 -5.60 10.43
C ASP A 2 -8.24 -6.84 9.56
N THR A 3 -7.47 -7.80 10.07
CA THR A 3 -7.11 -9.00 9.30
C THR A 3 -8.30 -9.94 9.09
N ASP A 4 -9.23 -10.00 10.04
CA ASP A 4 -10.40 -10.89 9.93
C ASP A 4 -11.37 -10.39 8.85
N ARG A 5 -11.53 -9.07 8.74
CA ARG A 5 -12.43 -8.44 7.77
C ARG A 5 -11.71 -8.04 6.49
N GLN A 6 -10.39 -8.17 6.46
CA GLN A 6 -9.58 -7.71 5.35
C GLN A 6 -9.92 -6.26 4.98
N SER A 7 -9.93 -5.41 6.01
CA SER A 7 -10.36 -4.03 5.89
C SER A 7 -9.47 -3.09 6.69
N VAL A 8 -9.61 -1.81 6.46
CA VAL A 8 -8.91 -0.78 7.20
C VAL A 8 -9.92 0.20 7.78
N SER A 9 -9.70 0.62 9.02
CA SER A 9 -10.52 1.64 9.66
C SER A 9 -10.12 3.01 9.13
N ARG A 10 -11.09 3.81 8.72
CA ARG A 10 -10.87 5.15 8.23
C ARG A 10 -11.76 6.12 8.98
N GLU A 11 -11.16 7.18 9.49
CA GLU A 11 -11.86 8.19 10.27
C GLU A 11 -13.05 8.75 9.47
N GLY A 12 -14.22 8.75 10.09
CA GLY A 12 -15.44 9.26 9.48
C GLY A 12 -16.15 8.32 8.53
N LEU A 13 -15.51 7.21 8.11
CA LEU A 13 -16.07 6.26 7.15
C LEU A 13 -16.23 4.84 7.70
N GLY A 14 -15.75 4.57 8.93
CA GLY A 14 -15.74 3.23 9.48
C GLY A 14 -14.72 2.34 8.79
N PHE A 15 -15.08 1.08 8.56
CA PHE A 15 -14.19 0.13 7.91
C PHE A 15 -14.34 0.20 6.39
N VAL A 16 -13.21 0.28 5.69
CA VAL A 16 -13.16 0.24 4.24
C VAL A 16 -12.59 -1.10 3.81
N ALA A 17 -13.34 -1.85 3.01
CA ALA A 17 -12.92 -3.17 2.56
C ALA A 17 -11.77 -3.07 1.55
N LEU A 18 -10.81 -3.99 1.66
CA LEU A 18 -9.68 -4.11 0.76
C LEU A 18 -9.81 -5.38 -0.08
N THR A 19 -9.38 -5.32 -1.34
CA THR A 19 -9.22 -6.53 -2.12
C THR A 19 -8.06 -7.35 -1.56
N ASN A 20 -7.92 -8.62 -1.96
CA ASN A 20 -6.83 -9.48 -1.49
C ASN A 20 -5.46 -8.86 -1.76
N ARG A 21 -5.27 -8.28 -2.95
CA ARG A 21 -3.98 -7.67 -3.31
C ARG A 21 -3.73 -6.37 -2.56
N GLU A 22 -4.76 -5.56 -2.38
CA GLU A 22 -4.65 -4.34 -1.57
C GLU A 22 -4.28 -4.69 -0.14
N PHE A 23 -4.91 -5.71 0.41
CA PHE A 23 -4.63 -6.18 1.76
C PHE A 23 -3.18 -6.67 1.90
N ARG A 24 -2.71 -7.49 0.94
CA ARG A 24 -1.33 -7.98 0.94
C ARG A 24 -0.33 -6.84 0.85
N LEU A 25 -0.60 -5.87 -0.01
CA LEU A 25 0.26 -4.70 -0.17
C LEU A 25 0.35 -3.93 1.15
N LEU A 26 -0.78 -3.59 1.73
CA LEU A 26 -0.80 -2.82 2.97
C LEU A 26 -0.17 -3.59 4.12
N GLN A 27 -0.46 -4.88 4.25
CA GLN A 27 0.11 -5.72 5.29
C GLN A 27 1.64 -5.78 5.19
N TYR A 28 2.17 -5.94 3.98
CA TYR A 28 3.60 -5.98 3.75
C TYR A 28 4.26 -4.64 4.09
N LEU A 29 3.65 -3.54 3.67
CA LEU A 29 4.16 -2.20 3.96
C LEU A 29 4.11 -1.90 5.45
N LEU A 30 3.06 -2.33 6.16
CA LEU A 30 2.96 -2.17 7.61
C LEU A 30 4.05 -2.94 8.34
N ALA A 31 4.33 -4.16 7.89
CA ALA A 31 5.41 -4.97 8.48
C ALA A 31 6.78 -4.34 8.28
N ASN A 32 6.92 -3.47 7.28
CA ASN A 32 8.14 -2.74 6.97
C ASN A 32 7.99 -1.23 7.18
N ALA A 33 7.08 -0.82 8.06
CA ALA A 33 6.77 0.59 8.28
C ALA A 33 8.03 1.40 8.60
N GLY A 34 8.15 2.56 7.96
CA GLY A 34 9.30 3.43 8.10
C GLY A 34 10.50 3.01 7.27
N ARG A 35 10.41 1.92 6.53
CA ARG A 35 11.48 1.42 5.66
C ARG A 35 11.07 1.51 4.20
N VAL A 36 12.04 1.78 3.35
CA VAL A 36 11.83 1.75 1.91
C VAL A 36 11.85 0.30 1.42
N VAL A 37 10.80 -0.11 0.71
CA VAL A 37 10.77 -1.42 0.04
C VAL A 37 10.79 -1.21 -1.46
N SER A 38 11.61 -2.01 -2.15
CA SER A 38 11.77 -1.86 -3.60
C SER A 38 10.52 -2.29 -4.35
N ASN A 39 10.35 -1.77 -5.56
CA ASN A 39 9.26 -2.17 -6.44
C ASN A 39 9.25 -3.69 -6.64
N GLU A 40 10.42 -4.29 -6.83
CA GLU A 40 10.57 -5.72 -7.02
C GLU A 40 10.11 -6.51 -5.80
N GLN A 41 10.55 -6.12 -4.61
CA GLN A 41 10.16 -6.77 -3.37
C GLN A 41 8.65 -6.73 -3.17
N VAL A 42 8.04 -5.58 -3.39
CA VAL A 42 6.59 -5.42 -3.26
C VAL A 42 5.86 -6.29 -4.26
N THR A 43 6.30 -6.27 -5.52
CA THR A 43 5.68 -7.05 -6.59
C THR A 43 5.74 -8.55 -6.29
N ILE A 44 6.89 -9.04 -5.86
CA ILE A 44 7.06 -10.46 -5.51
C ILE A 44 6.14 -10.83 -4.35
N HIS A 45 6.04 -9.98 -3.35
CA HIS A 45 5.19 -10.27 -2.19
C HIS A 45 3.71 -10.35 -2.57
N VAL A 46 3.25 -9.45 -3.44
CA VAL A 46 1.82 -9.37 -3.80
C VAL A 46 1.42 -10.40 -4.85
N TRP A 47 2.23 -10.57 -5.89
CA TRP A 47 1.91 -11.46 -7.03
C TRP A 47 2.77 -12.71 -7.11
N GLY A 48 3.83 -12.82 -6.30
CA GLY A 48 4.80 -13.88 -6.42
C GLY A 48 5.76 -13.60 -7.58
N HIS A 49 6.56 -14.62 -7.92
CA HIS A 49 7.60 -14.47 -8.96
C HIS A 49 7.03 -14.16 -10.33
N HIS A 50 5.77 -14.54 -10.59
CA HIS A 50 5.13 -14.29 -11.89
C HIS A 50 4.80 -12.82 -12.12
N GLY A 51 4.78 -12.01 -11.07
CA GLY A 51 4.48 -10.59 -11.17
C GLY A 51 5.69 -9.70 -11.39
N ILE A 52 6.89 -10.27 -11.44
CA ILE A 52 8.13 -9.49 -11.60
C ILE A 52 8.13 -8.78 -12.96
N GLY A 53 8.43 -7.49 -12.92
CA GLY A 53 8.55 -6.68 -14.12
C GLY A 53 7.30 -5.90 -14.50
N ASP A 54 6.15 -6.21 -13.92
CA ASP A 54 4.93 -5.48 -14.24
C ASP A 54 4.68 -4.33 -13.26
N ARG A 55 5.38 -3.22 -13.51
CA ARG A 55 5.25 -2.02 -12.69
C ARG A 55 3.92 -1.30 -12.86
N THR A 56 3.26 -1.52 -13.99
CA THR A 56 1.96 -0.91 -14.24
C THR A 56 0.91 -1.42 -13.28
N LEU A 57 0.87 -2.75 -13.07
CA LEU A 57 -0.05 -3.34 -12.10
C LEU A 57 0.22 -2.84 -10.68
N LEU A 58 1.49 -2.72 -10.31
CA LEU A 58 1.85 -2.20 -8.99
C LEU A 58 1.39 -0.76 -8.81
N LYS A 59 1.63 0.09 -9.81
CA LYS A 59 1.18 1.49 -9.76
C LYS A 59 -0.33 1.61 -9.64
N GLN A 60 -1.08 0.78 -10.38
CA GLN A 60 -2.54 0.75 -10.28
C GLN A 60 -3.00 0.31 -8.90
N LEU A 61 -2.36 -0.71 -8.34
CA LEU A 61 -2.69 -1.21 -7.00
C LEU A 61 -2.43 -0.15 -5.93
N VAL A 62 -1.28 0.51 -6.00
CA VAL A 62 -0.93 1.59 -5.08
C VAL A 62 -1.94 2.73 -5.18
N HIS A 63 -2.33 3.09 -6.41
CA HIS A 63 -3.32 4.14 -6.63
C HIS A 63 -4.67 3.79 -5.96
N ARG A 64 -5.13 2.56 -6.14
CA ARG A 64 -6.38 2.10 -5.51
C ARG A 64 -6.29 2.09 -3.99
N LEU A 65 -5.17 1.63 -3.45
CA LEU A 65 -4.98 1.61 -2.01
C LEU A 65 -4.97 3.02 -1.44
N ARG A 66 -4.30 3.96 -2.11
CA ARG A 66 -4.28 5.36 -1.69
C ARG A 66 -5.69 5.95 -1.61
N GLN A 67 -6.55 5.61 -2.55
CA GLN A 67 -7.94 6.09 -2.53
C GLN A 67 -8.70 5.60 -1.31
N LYS A 68 -8.28 4.50 -0.72
CA LYS A 68 -8.93 3.91 0.45
C LYS A 68 -8.34 4.35 1.78
N ILE A 69 -7.06 4.68 1.82
CA ILE A 69 -6.37 4.98 3.09
C ILE A 69 -5.95 6.45 3.24
N GLU A 70 -5.75 7.17 2.14
CA GLU A 70 -5.25 8.55 2.21
C GLU A 70 -6.39 9.55 2.33
N PRO A 71 -6.25 10.57 3.19
CA PRO A 71 -7.21 11.67 3.22
C PRO A 71 -7.28 12.40 1.88
N ASN A 72 -6.13 12.59 1.24
CA ASN A 72 -6.03 13.15 -0.11
C ASN A 72 -5.13 12.26 -0.96
N PRO A 73 -5.69 11.39 -1.81
CA PRO A 73 -4.89 10.45 -2.59
C PRO A 73 -3.87 11.09 -3.54
N THR A 74 -4.09 12.34 -3.96
CA THR A 74 -3.14 13.05 -4.83
C THR A 74 -1.96 13.62 -4.06
N GLU A 75 -2.08 13.73 -2.73
CA GLU A 75 -1.02 14.18 -1.83
C GLU A 75 -0.86 13.14 -0.70
N PRO A 76 -0.33 11.96 -1.01
CA PRO A 76 -0.29 10.87 -0.03
C PRO A 76 0.61 11.19 1.16
N GLN A 77 0.06 10.95 2.35
CA GLN A 77 0.77 11.14 3.62
C GLN A 77 1.33 9.83 4.16
N TYR A 78 0.65 8.72 3.91
CA TYR A 78 0.99 7.42 4.50
C TYR A 78 1.79 6.55 3.55
N LEU A 79 1.29 6.36 2.35
CA LEU A 79 1.94 5.51 1.34
C LEU A 79 2.71 6.40 0.38
N VAL A 80 4.00 6.55 0.63
CA VAL A 80 4.87 7.50 -0.07
C VAL A 80 5.65 6.79 -1.16
N THR A 81 5.76 7.42 -2.32
CA THR A 81 6.61 6.93 -3.41
C THR A 81 8.04 7.41 -3.18
N ILE A 82 8.99 6.48 -3.27
CA ILE A 82 10.42 6.81 -3.28
C ILE A 82 10.86 6.67 -4.74
N PRO A 83 11.09 7.79 -5.43
CA PRO A 83 11.33 7.75 -6.89
C PRO A 83 12.45 6.80 -7.27
N SER A 84 12.22 6.00 -8.31
CA SER A 84 13.14 5.01 -8.87
C SER A 84 13.51 3.85 -7.94
N VAL A 85 12.99 3.81 -6.72
CA VAL A 85 13.31 2.75 -5.75
C VAL A 85 12.08 1.92 -5.42
N GLY A 86 11.04 2.53 -4.87
CA GLY A 86 9.85 1.80 -4.45
C GLY A 86 8.93 2.65 -3.60
N TYR A 87 8.51 2.08 -2.47
CA TYR A 87 7.51 2.71 -1.60
C TYR A 87 7.90 2.60 -0.13
N MET A 88 7.32 3.47 0.66
CA MET A 88 7.50 3.46 2.11
C MET A 88 6.17 3.82 2.76
N LEU A 89 5.79 3.07 3.78
CA LEU A 89 4.62 3.40 4.58
C LEU A 89 5.05 4.17 5.82
N GLN A 90 4.41 5.32 6.04
CA GLN A 90 4.60 6.14 7.23
C GLN A 90 3.29 6.13 8.02
N PRO A 91 3.15 5.26 9.04
CA PRO A 91 1.87 5.09 9.75
C PRO A 91 1.37 6.36 10.43
N ASN A 92 2.27 7.26 10.81
CA ASN A 92 1.92 8.52 11.46
C ASN A 92 1.80 9.69 10.47
N GLY A 93 1.91 9.39 9.18
CA GLY A 93 1.88 10.42 8.15
C GLY A 93 3.19 11.17 8.01
N THR A 94 3.25 12.05 7.00
CA THR A 94 4.39 12.94 6.79
C THR A 94 4.12 14.28 7.43
N ASN A 95 5.09 14.80 8.09
CA ASN A 95 5.03 16.15 8.62
C ASN A 95 5.87 17.09 7.76
#